data_699d773f764aaf9d19e84c6a9400039a
#
_entry.id   699d773f764aaf9d19e84c6a9400039a
#
_cell.length_a   1.000
_cell.length_b   1.000
_cell.length_c   1.000
_cell.angle_alpha   90.00
_cell.angle_beta   90.00
_cell.angle_gamma   90.00
#
_symmetry.space_group_name_H-M   'P 1'
#
loop_
_entity.id
_entity.type
_entity.pdbx_description
1 polymer ?
#
loop_
_entity_poly.entity_id
_entity_poly.type
_entity_poly.pdbx_seq_one_letter_code
_entity_poly.pdbx_strand_id
1 'polypeptide(L)'
;LNHTVFSFIPNTAEVAYFGMQEGLNNYLNKLKKEWIADRSHLLREEELEQILSMRIRSEKVAIKDIKLRTFIAEGNSRNDLAAHVYDITYGSIEPFIDNLVVIDDSIVRGTTLRQSIIGILDRLHPKKIVIVSSSPQVRYPDYYGIDMSRMNEFIAFKAAVALLRDRRMEYVILDA
;
A
#
# COMPACT_ATOMS: atom_id res chain seq x y z
N LEU A 1 14.60 -3.64 7.67
CA LEU A 1 13.31 -4.19 8.13
C LEU A 1 12.86 -3.61 9.46
N ASN A 2 13.77 -3.22 10.37
CA ASN A 2 13.44 -2.76 11.72
C ASN A 2 12.56 -1.49 11.73
N HIS A 3 12.68 -0.63 10.73
CA HIS A 3 11.92 0.60 10.57
C HIS A 3 10.97 0.53 9.37
N THR A 4 10.29 -0.59 9.21
CA THR A 4 9.27 -0.75 8.18
C THR A 4 8.08 -1.54 8.74
N VAL A 5 6.91 -0.95 8.67
CA VAL A 5 5.64 -1.55 9.07
C VAL A 5 4.84 -1.87 7.82
N PHE A 6 4.33 -3.08 7.74
CA PHE A 6 3.47 -3.56 6.65
C PHE A 6 2.02 -3.58 7.09
N SER A 7 1.14 -3.09 6.24
CA SER A 7 -0.30 -3.00 6.49
C SER A 7 -1.11 -3.19 5.21
N PHE A 8 -2.42 -3.08 5.28
CA PHE A 8 -3.32 -3.20 4.15
C PHE A 8 -4.50 -2.23 4.26
N ILE A 9 -5.14 -1.95 3.13
CA ILE A 9 -6.39 -1.20 3.10
C ILE A 9 -7.54 -2.19 3.23
N PRO A 10 -8.35 -2.10 4.31
CA PRO A 10 -9.47 -3.02 4.48
C PRO A 10 -10.58 -2.72 3.45
N ASN A 11 -11.32 -3.74 2.98
CA ASN A 11 -11.31 -5.13 3.43
C ASN A 11 -10.73 -6.06 2.36
N THR A 12 -10.79 -5.68 1.08
CA THR A 12 -10.50 -6.54 -0.09
C THR A 12 -9.02 -6.91 -0.20
N ALA A 13 -8.12 -6.04 0.23
CA ALA A 13 -6.69 -6.28 0.19
C ALA A 13 -6.16 -7.25 1.28
N GLU A 14 -7.01 -7.68 2.23
CA GLU A 14 -6.57 -8.49 3.38
C GLU A 14 -5.98 -9.84 2.97
N VAL A 15 -6.58 -10.51 2.00
CA VAL A 15 -6.06 -11.81 1.52
C VAL A 15 -4.70 -11.66 0.84
N ALA A 16 -4.55 -10.62 0.01
CA ALA A 16 -3.28 -10.33 -0.64
C ALA A 16 -2.19 -9.94 0.38
N TYR A 17 -2.58 -9.24 1.44
CA TYR A 17 -1.70 -8.92 2.56
C TYR A 17 -1.15 -10.16 3.27
N PHE A 18 -1.98 -11.16 3.55
CA PHE A 18 -1.51 -12.41 4.15
C PHE A 18 -0.52 -13.14 3.25
N GLY A 19 -0.77 -13.19 1.94
CA GLY A 19 0.20 -13.75 0.97
C GLY A 19 1.52 -12.97 0.94
N MET A 20 1.46 -11.65 0.98
CA MET A 20 2.66 -10.79 1.06
C MET A 20 3.42 -11.04 2.37
N GLN A 21 2.72 -11.13 3.50
CA GLN A 21 3.31 -11.38 4.81
C GLN A 21 4.03 -12.74 4.86
N GLU A 22 3.42 -13.77 4.32
CA GLU A 22 4.04 -15.10 4.21
C GLU A 22 5.29 -15.05 3.34
N GLY A 23 5.21 -14.42 2.17
CA GLY A 23 6.36 -14.24 1.29
C GLY A 23 7.53 -13.48 1.95
N LEU A 24 7.23 -12.40 2.68
CA LEU A 24 8.22 -11.63 3.43
C LEU A 24 8.87 -12.44 4.56
N ASN A 25 8.09 -13.24 5.29
CA ASN A 25 8.61 -14.12 6.34
C ASN A 25 9.50 -15.22 5.76
N ASN A 26 9.11 -15.82 4.64
CA ASN A 26 9.91 -16.81 3.93
C ASN A 26 11.24 -16.21 3.44
N TYR A 27 11.18 -15.01 2.88
CA TYR A 27 12.38 -14.26 2.47
C TYR A 27 13.29 -13.94 3.66
N LEU A 28 12.73 -13.43 4.77
CA LEU A 28 13.48 -13.15 5.99
C LEU A 28 14.14 -14.41 6.55
N ASN A 29 13.43 -15.54 6.56
CA ASN A 29 13.98 -16.82 7.02
C ASN A 29 15.12 -17.31 6.12
N LYS A 30 15.04 -17.07 4.80
CA LYS A 30 16.14 -17.33 3.88
C LYS A 30 17.36 -16.49 4.24
N LEU A 31 17.20 -15.17 4.41
CA LEU A 31 18.29 -14.26 4.81
C LEU A 31 18.93 -14.66 6.14
N LYS A 32 18.10 -15.04 7.15
CA LYS A 32 18.63 -15.51 8.44
C LYS A 32 19.52 -16.74 8.27
N LYS A 33 19.09 -17.70 7.46
CA LYS A 33 19.89 -18.92 7.19
C LYS A 33 21.21 -18.57 6.49
N GLU A 34 21.20 -17.66 5.53
CA GLU A 34 22.39 -17.21 4.82
C GLU A 34 23.35 -16.50 5.80
N TRP A 35 22.88 -15.59 6.63
CA TRP A 35 23.71 -14.88 7.61
C TRP A 35 24.32 -15.80 8.67
N ILE A 36 23.54 -16.81 9.13
CA ILE A 36 24.04 -17.80 10.09
C ILE A 36 25.08 -18.71 9.43
N ALA A 37 24.83 -19.18 8.21
CA ALA A 37 25.75 -20.05 7.49
C ALA A 37 27.08 -19.37 7.18
N ASP A 38 27.03 -18.12 6.74
CA ASP A 38 28.21 -17.32 6.35
C ASP A 38 29.13 -17.00 7.55
N ARG A 39 28.58 -16.95 8.77
CA ARG A 39 29.26 -16.52 9.99
C ARG A 39 29.28 -17.58 11.10
N SER A 40 28.92 -18.82 10.82
CA SER A 40 28.67 -19.87 11.83
C SER A 40 29.80 -20.07 12.85
N HIS A 41 31.05 -19.82 12.47
CA HIS A 41 32.21 -19.94 13.36
C HIS A 41 32.58 -18.68 14.15
N LEU A 42 31.88 -17.55 13.87
CA LEU A 42 32.20 -16.23 14.43
C LEU A 42 31.03 -15.63 15.21
N LEU A 43 29.83 -16.20 15.10
CA LEU A 43 28.62 -15.68 15.76
C LEU A 43 28.69 -15.96 17.27
N ARG A 44 28.55 -14.90 18.05
CA ARG A 44 28.29 -15.00 19.49
C ARG A 44 26.80 -15.32 19.69
N GLU A 45 26.47 -15.90 20.81
CA GLU A 45 25.09 -16.30 21.18
C GLU A 45 24.11 -15.13 21.08
N GLU A 46 24.51 -13.95 21.55
CA GLU A 46 23.71 -12.71 21.48
C GLU A 46 23.41 -12.29 20.03
N GLU A 47 24.37 -12.40 19.12
CA GLU A 47 24.20 -12.07 17.71
C GLU A 47 23.28 -13.10 17.02
N LEU A 48 23.40 -14.36 17.38
CA LEU A 48 22.50 -15.41 16.90
C LEU A 48 21.07 -15.16 17.36
N GLU A 49 20.86 -14.83 18.63
CA GLU A 49 19.54 -14.47 19.14
C GLU A 49 18.96 -13.23 18.44
N GLN A 50 19.77 -12.22 18.19
CA GLN A 50 19.34 -11.04 17.43
C GLN A 50 18.86 -11.42 16.02
N ILE A 51 19.61 -12.27 15.30
CA ILE A 51 19.20 -12.74 13.97
C ILE A 51 17.89 -13.55 14.06
N LEU A 52 17.80 -14.46 15.00
CA LEU A 52 16.61 -15.33 15.17
C LEU A 52 15.37 -14.54 15.61
N SER A 53 15.55 -13.50 16.42
CA SER A 53 14.44 -12.66 16.91
C SER A 53 13.87 -11.70 15.86
N MET A 54 14.56 -11.48 14.76
CA MET A 54 14.05 -10.58 13.70
C MET A 54 12.66 -11.02 13.23
N ARG A 55 11.76 -10.05 13.06
CA ARG A 55 10.37 -10.26 12.60
C ARG A 55 10.00 -9.20 11.59
N ILE A 56 9.07 -9.54 10.73
CA ILE A 56 8.36 -8.55 9.92
C ILE A 56 7.35 -7.86 10.83
N ARG A 57 7.40 -6.53 10.90
CA ARG A 57 6.43 -5.74 11.64
C ARG A 57 5.18 -5.60 10.79
N SER A 58 4.10 -6.19 11.26
CA SER A 58 2.81 -6.24 10.58
C SER A 58 1.75 -5.69 11.51
N GLU A 59 1.09 -4.59 11.10
CA GLU A 59 0.12 -3.89 11.92
C GLU A 59 -1.15 -3.58 11.10
N LYS A 60 -2.30 -3.63 11.74
CA LYS A 60 -3.55 -3.15 11.16
C LYS A 60 -3.68 -1.65 11.39
N VAL A 61 -3.07 -0.88 10.49
CA VAL A 61 -2.99 0.58 10.61
C VAL A 61 -4.29 1.27 10.25
N ALA A 62 -4.96 0.81 9.20
CA ALA A 62 -6.24 1.36 8.77
C ALA A 62 -7.40 0.44 9.16
N ILE A 63 -8.47 1.03 9.70
CA ILE A 63 -9.72 0.34 10.06
C ILE A 63 -10.84 0.98 9.26
N LYS A 64 -11.68 0.16 8.61
CA LYS A 64 -12.86 0.63 7.89
C LYS A 64 -14.08 0.50 8.77
N ASP A 65 -14.81 1.58 9.01
CA ASP A 65 -16.08 1.51 9.71
C ASP A 65 -17.18 0.98 8.77
N ILE A 66 -17.68 -0.21 9.10
CA ILE A 66 -18.72 -0.90 8.33
C ILE A 66 -20.06 -0.19 8.42
N LYS A 67 -20.33 0.55 9.49
CA LYS A 67 -21.62 1.20 9.74
C LYS A 67 -21.88 2.38 8.78
N LEU A 68 -20.85 3.02 8.27
CA LEU A 68 -20.98 4.16 7.36
C LEU A 68 -21.35 3.77 5.92
N ARG A 69 -21.38 2.49 5.58
CA ARG A 69 -21.88 2.02 4.25
C ARG A 69 -23.38 2.19 4.06
N THR A 70 -24.17 2.27 5.12
CA THR A 70 -25.64 2.32 5.08
C THR A 70 -26.21 3.72 4.91
N PHE A 71 -25.39 4.77 5.00
CA PHE A 71 -25.82 6.16 4.82
C PHE A 71 -25.16 6.76 3.57
N ILE A 72 -25.55 6.26 2.38
CA ILE A 72 -25.24 6.94 1.12
C ILE A 72 -26.24 8.10 1.01
N ALA A 73 -25.86 9.26 1.53
CA ALA A 73 -26.56 10.49 1.26
C ALA A 73 -26.24 10.94 -0.17
N GLU A 74 -27.29 11.25 -0.94
CA GLU A 74 -27.16 11.90 -2.24
C GLU A 74 -26.67 13.34 -2.06
N GLY A 75 -25.65 13.73 -2.81
CA GLY A 75 -25.20 15.12 -2.88
C GLY A 75 -23.72 15.34 -2.52
N ASN A 76 -23.28 16.57 -2.54
CA ASN A 76 -21.90 17.07 -2.37
C ASN A 76 -21.12 16.63 -1.12
N SER A 77 -21.72 15.82 -0.25
CA SER A 77 -21.10 15.29 0.99
C SER A 77 -20.20 14.06 0.77
N ARG A 78 -20.03 13.58 -0.47
CA ARG A 78 -19.17 12.40 -0.74
C ARG A 78 -17.72 12.56 -0.28
N ASN A 79 -17.18 13.78 -0.37
CA ASN A 79 -15.78 14.03 0.04
C ASN A 79 -15.61 14.02 1.56
N ASP A 80 -16.58 14.53 2.31
CA ASP A 80 -16.55 14.54 3.77
C ASP A 80 -16.82 13.13 4.34
N LEU A 81 -17.71 12.37 3.72
CA LEU A 81 -18.01 10.98 4.11
C LEU A 81 -16.82 10.04 3.84
N ALA A 82 -16.09 10.24 2.73
CA ALA A 82 -14.89 9.44 2.45
C ALA A 82 -13.80 9.62 3.52
N ALA A 83 -13.69 10.79 4.11
CA ALA A 83 -12.75 11.06 5.20
C ALA A 83 -13.12 10.37 6.52
N HIS A 84 -14.38 9.97 6.70
CA HIS A 84 -14.86 9.31 7.93
C HIS A 84 -15.03 7.79 7.80
N VAL A 85 -14.85 7.22 6.60
CA VAL A 85 -14.98 5.76 6.36
C VAL A 85 -13.84 4.97 6.95
N TYR A 86 -12.65 5.58 7.05
CA TYR A 86 -11.46 4.95 7.57
C TYR A 86 -10.99 5.64 8.86
N ASP A 87 -10.61 4.84 9.82
CA ASP A 87 -9.94 5.27 11.05
C ASP A 87 -8.53 4.69 11.09
N ILE A 88 -7.68 5.20 11.97
CA ILE A 88 -6.29 4.77 12.12
C ILE A 88 -5.99 4.30 13.53
N THR A 89 -5.12 3.30 13.62
CA THR A 89 -4.59 2.81 14.88
C THR A 89 -3.35 3.61 15.27
N TYR A 90 -3.48 4.53 16.22
CA TYR A 90 -2.34 5.27 16.75
C TYR A 90 -1.38 4.34 17.50
N GLY A 91 -0.08 4.66 17.46
CA GLY A 91 0.96 3.86 18.10
C GLY A 91 1.40 2.63 17.30
N SER A 92 0.81 2.38 16.13
CA SER A 92 1.20 1.28 15.24
C SER A 92 2.54 1.51 14.53
N ILE A 93 2.96 2.76 14.39
CA ILE A 93 4.24 3.16 13.80
C ILE A 93 4.96 4.18 14.69
N GLU A 94 6.27 4.26 14.55
CA GLU A 94 7.09 5.29 15.18
C GLU A 94 7.20 6.49 14.23
N PRO A 95 6.62 7.67 14.61
CA PRO A 95 6.58 8.83 13.75
C PRO A 95 7.98 9.27 13.28
N PHE A 96 8.09 9.70 12.02
CA PHE A 96 9.31 10.20 11.36
C PHE A 96 10.45 9.19 11.20
N ILE A 97 10.32 7.99 11.79
CA ILE A 97 11.33 6.92 11.77
C ILE A 97 10.88 5.78 10.87
N ASP A 98 9.66 5.28 11.07
CA ASP A 98 9.16 4.12 10.36
C ASP A 98 8.70 4.46 8.93
N ASN A 99 9.01 3.56 8.00
CA ASN A 99 8.36 3.52 6.70
C ASN A 99 7.07 2.69 6.83
N LEU A 100 6.01 3.15 6.21
CA LEU A 100 4.72 2.46 6.15
C LEU A 100 4.50 1.91 4.75
N VAL A 101 4.40 0.60 4.62
CA VAL A 101 4.07 -0.10 3.38
C VAL A 101 2.64 -0.61 3.47
N VAL A 102 1.77 -0.17 2.58
CA VAL A 102 0.36 -0.51 2.60
C VAL A 102 -0.04 -1.14 1.27
N ILE A 103 -0.64 -2.33 1.34
CA ILE A 103 -1.18 -3.01 0.16
C ILE A 103 -2.65 -2.67 -0.03
N ASP A 104 -3.01 -2.36 -1.27
CA ASP A 104 -4.40 -2.18 -1.73
C ASP A 104 -4.74 -3.27 -2.75
N ASP A 105 -6.03 -3.54 -2.97
CA ASP A 105 -6.47 -4.55 -3.94
C ASP A 105 -6.22 -4.10 -5.38
N SER A 106 -6.64 -2.90 -5.73
CA SER A 106 -6.46 -2.34 -7.06
C SER A 106 -6.44 -0.81 -7.07
N ILE A 107 -5.65 -0.23 -7.96
CA ILE A 107 -5.60 1.21 -8.15
C ILE A 107 -6.07 1.53 -9.57
N VAL A 108 -7.34 1.90 -9.71
CA VAL A 108 -7.94 2.27 -11.00
C VAL A 108 -7.81 3.76 -11.24
N ARG A 109 -8.58 4.57 -10.52
CA ARG A 109 -8.57 6.03 -10.62
C ARG A 109 -7.67 6.72 -9.60
N GLY A 110 -7.33 6.02 -8.53
CA GLY A 110 -6.59 6.55 -7.38
C GLY A 110 -7.37 7.57 -6.55
N THR A 111 -8.66 7.72 -6.77
CA THR A 111 -9.49 8.72 -6.07
C THR A 111 -9.56 8.46 -4.58
N THR A 112 -9.85 7.23 -4.17
CA THR A 112 -9.92 6.83 -2.75
C THR A 112 -8.59 7.01 -2.04
N LEU A 113 -7.49 6.63 -2.70
CA LEU A 113 -6.14 6.82 -2.16
C LEU A 113 -5.84 8.30 -1.93
N ARG A 114 -6.09 9.14 -2.94
CA ARG A 114 -5.77 10.57 -2.90
C ARG A 114 -6.65 11.34 -1.92
N GLN A 115 -7.97 11.09 -1.91
CA GLN A 115 -8.91 11.89 -1.15
C GLN A 115 -9.03 11.46 0.31
N SER A 116 -8.77 10.19 0.62
CA SER A 116 -9.00 9.64 1.95
C SER A 116 -7.77 8.99 2.55
N ILE A 117 -7.25 7.95 1.93
CA ILE A 117 -6.31 7.03 2.57
C ILE A 117 -4.97 7.69 2.85
N ILE A 118 -4.35 8.36 1.87
CA ILE A 118 -3.05 8.99 2.06
C ILE A 118 -3.11 10.06 3.16
N GLY A 119 -4.15 10.90 3.15
CA GLY A 119 -4.31 11.94 4.17
C GLY A 119 -4.51 11.39 5.59
N ILE A 120 -5.19 10.24 5.73
CA ILE A 120 -5.37 9.57 7.01
C ILE A 120 -4.07 8.93 7.49
N LEU A 121 -3.36 8.21 6.61
CA LEU A 121 -2.08 7.59 6.94
C LEU A 121 -0.99 8.62 7.27
N ASP A 122 -1.03 9.78 6.64
CA ASP A 122 -0.09 10.88 6.90
C ASP A 122 -0.21 11.46 8.33
N ARG A 123 -1.38 11.31 8.97
CA ARG A 123 -1.57 11.70 10.39
C ARG A 123 -0.69 10.90 11.37
N LEU A 124 -0.19 9.76 10.95
CA LEU A 124 0.77 8.96 11.74
C LEU A 124 2.21 9.45 11.58
N HIS A 125 2.45 10.42 10.70
CA HIS A 125 3.76 10.98 10.38
C HIS A 125 4.82 9.92 10.03
N PRO A 126 4.53 8.96 9.11
CA PRO A 126 5.53 8.02 8.69
C PRO A 126 6.66 8.74 7.96
N LYS A 127 7.88 8.20 8.04
CA LYS A 127 9.02 8.69 7.26
C LYS A 127 8.75 8.61 5.75
N LYS A 128 8.04 7.56 5.32
CA LYS A 128 7.66 7.32 3.94
C LYS A 128 6.43 6.43 3.89
N ILE A 129 5.51 6.73 2.97
CA ILE A 129 4.38 5.85 2.62
C ILE A 129 4.70 5.19 1.29
N VAL A 130 4.56 3.86 1.24
CA VAL A 130 4.67 3.05 0.02
C VAL A 130 3.35 2.34 -0.20
N ILE A 131 2.70 2.59 -1.32
CA ILE A 131 1.48 1.91 -1.71
C ILE A 131 1.82 0.80 -2.69
N VAL A 132 1.32 -0.40 -2.41
CA VAL A 132 1.47 -1.60 -3.24
C VAL A 132 0.09 -2.01 -3.73
N SER A 133 -0.08 -2.26 -5.01
CA SER A 133 -1.30 -2.84 -5.56
C SER A 133 -1.13 -4.35 -5.73
N SER A 134 -2.11 -5.13 -5.26
CA SER A 134 -2.09 -6.58 -5.45
C SER A 134 -2.53 -7.00 -6.85
N SER A 135 -3.30 -6.15 -7.53
CA SER A 135 -3.67 -6.37 -8.93
C SER A 135 -2.71 -5.68 -9.91
N PRO A 136 -2.61 -6.17 -11.13
CA PRO A 136 -1.89 -5.48 -12.19
C PRO A 136 -2.45 -4.10 -12.48
N GLN A 137 -1.63 -3.27 -13.11
CA GLN A 137 -2.03 -1.96 -13.60
C GLN A 137 -3.20 -2.08 -14.58
N VAL A 138 -4.30 -1.34 -14.32
CA VAL A 138 -5.45 -1.28 -15.22
C VAL A 138 -5.12 -0.38 -16.40
N ARG A 139 -5.09 -0.96 -17.61
CA ARG A 139 -4.70 -0.29 -18.86
C ARG A 139 -5.85 -0.10 -19.83
N TYR A 140 -6.81 -1.00 -19.81
CA TYR A 140 -7.90 -1.04 -20.78
C TYR A 140 -9.24 -0.89 -20.07
N PRO A 141 -10.21 -0.22 -20.72
CA PRO A 141 -11.57 -0.11 -20.19
C PRO A 141 -12.23 -1.48 -20.03
N ASP A 142 -13.01 -1.61 -18.98
CA ASP A 142 -13.94 -2.71 -18.77
C ASP A 142 -15.34 -2.12 -18.49
N TYR A 143 -16.29 -2.41 -19.38
CA TYR A 143 -17.65 -1.87 -19.30
C TYR A 143 -18.53 -2.56 -18.26
N TYR A 144 -18.12 -3.74 -17.79
CA TYR A 144 -18.79 -4.45 -16.70
C TYR A 144 -18.22 -4.06 -15.32
N GLY A 145 -17.01 -3.52 -15.28
CA GLY A 145 -16.37 -3.06 -14.06
C GLY A 145 -16.90 -1.72 -13.59
N ILE A 146 -17.13 -1.58 -12.28
CA ILE A 146 -17.51 -0.31 -11.68
C ILE A 146 -16.34 0.68 -11.86
N ASP A 147 -16.65 1.85 -12.44
CA ASP A 147 -15.68 2.92 -12.61
C ASP A 147 -14.49 2.60 -13.56
N MET A 148 -14.66 1.62 -14.45
CA MET A 148 -13.61 1.16 -15.37
C MET A 148 -13.92 1.41 -16.85
N SER A 149 -14.94 2.18 -17.17
CA SER A 149 -15.40 2.38 -18.55
C SER A 149 -14.62 3.43 -19.35
N ARG A 150 -13.85 4.29 -18.66
CA ARG A 150 -13.19 5.44 -19.29
C ARG A 150 -11.67 5.43 -19.04
N MET A 151 -10.89 5.20 -20.07
CA MET A 151 -9.44 5.13 -19.99
C MET A 151 -8.80 6.43 -19.48
N ASN A 152 -9.34 7.58 -19.86
CA ASN A 152 -8.84 8.89 -19.42
C ASN A 152 -9.03 9.16 -17.91
N GLU A 153 -9.76 8.32 -17.21
CA GLU A 153 -9.91 8.39 -15.77
C GLU A 153 -8.90 7.51 -15.02
N PHE A 154 -8.25 6.57 -15.71
CA PHE A 154 -7.27 5.69 -15.09
C PHE A 154 -6.02 6.45 -14.66
N ILE A 155 -5.58 6.20 -13.42
CA ILE A 155 -4.38 6.84 -12.90
C ILE A 155 -3.13 6.49 -13.70
N ALA A 156 -3.06 5.24 -14.18
CA ALA A 156 -1.96 4.76 -15.00
C ALA A 156 -1.86 5.53 -16.33
N PHE A 157 -3.01 5.77 -16.99
CA PHE A 157 -3.04 6.54 -18.23
C PHE A 157 -2.68 8.01 -17.98
N LYS A 158 -3.25 8.62 -16.94
CA LYS A 158 -2.92 10.00 -16.55
C LYS A 158 -1.43 10.17 -16.24
N ALA A 159 -0.84 9.21 -15.52
CA ALA A 159 0.58 9.23 -15.20
C ALA A 159 1.46 9.07 -16.46
N ALA A 160 1.07 8.19 -17.37
CA ALA A 160 1.78 8.02 -18.65
C ALA A 160 1.74 9.30 -19.49
N VAL A 161 0.56 9.92 -19.62
CA VAL A 161 0.41 11.19 -20.35
C VAL A 161 1.25 12.31 -19.72
N ALA A 162 1.21 12.46 -18.39
CA ALA A 162 2.01 13.45 -17.70
C ALA A 162 3.52 13.23 -17.93
N LEU A 163 3.98 11.97 -17.81
CA LEU A 163 5.38 11.62 -18.02
C LEU A 163 5.85 11.88 -19.45
N LEU A 164 5.00 11.59 -20.46
CA LEU A 164 5.31 11.89 -21.86
C LEU A 164 5.42 13.40 -22.11
N ARG A 165 4.56 14.20 -21.49
CA ARG A 165 4.65 15.68 -21.54
C ARG A 165 5.96 16.17 -20.94
N ASP A 166 6.32 15.70 -19.76
CA ASP A 166 7.58 16.07 -19.11
C ASP A 166 8.80 15.74 -19.97
N ARG A 167 8.70 14.66 -20.75
CA ARG A 167 9.75 14.22 -21.67
C ARG A 167 9.66 14.80 -23.07
N ARG A 168 8.66 15.62 -23.39
CA ARG A 168 8.35 16.15 -24.72
C ARG A 168 8.14 15.06 -25.78
N MET A 169 7.48 13.96 -25.39
CA MET A 169 7.21 12.79 -26.21
C MET A 169 5.70 12.56 -26.41
N GLU A 170 4.90 13.62 -26.45
CA GLU A 170 3.43 13.55 -26.57
C GLU A 170 2.98 12.93 -27.91
N TYR A 171 3.82 13.02 -28.93
CA TYR A 171 3.59 12.41 -30.25
C TYR A 171 3.34 10.89 -30.17
N VAL A 172 3.90 10.20 -29.17
CA VAL A 172 3.73 8.75 -28.98
C VAL A 172 2.25 8.37 -28.72
N ILE A 173 1.44 9.28 -28.18
CA ILE A 173 0.02 9.03 -27.96
C ILE A 173 -0.81 9.31 -29.20
N LEU A 174 -0.33 10.20 -30.09
CA LEU A 174 -1.03 10.58 -31.31
C LEU A 174 -0.85 9.55 -32.43
N ASP A 175 0.23 8.76 -32.34
CA ASP A 175 0.60 7.75 -33.34
C ASP A 175 0.11 6.34 -32.95
N ALA A 176 -0.59 6.17 -31.82
CA ALA A 176 -1.09 4.89 -31.31
C ALA A 176 -2.62 4.75 -31.47
#